data_9694c4101af5bf52b9e09813c4f835b8
#
_entry.id   9694c4101af5bf52b9e09813c4f835b8
#
_cell.length_a   1.000
_cell.length_b   1.000
_cell.length_c   1.000
_cell.angle_alpha   90.00
_cell.angle_beta   90.00
_cell.angle_gamma   90.00
#
_symmetry.space_group_name_H-M   'P 1'
#
loop_
_entity.id
_entity.type
_entity.pdbx_description
1 polymer ?
#
loop_
_entity_poly.entity_id
_entity_poly.type
_entity_poly.pdbx_seq_one_letter_code
_entity_poly.pdbx_strand_id
1 'polypeptide(L)'
;MLFRSPVHVNIEEIRKPETDAQLIADSITQQLERRIMFRRAMKRAMQNAMRLGAQGIKIMSAGRLNGIEIARTEWYREGRVPLHTLRADIDYATSEAKTTYGIIGVKVWVYKGDTLGRNDAPVVEEVAEDKRPRRNARPGDRRPRRDGEGGAPGARRGAPRRGAGKPEDGKTGE
;
A
#
# COMPACT_ATOMS: atom_id res chain seq x y z
N MET A 1 -43.92 9.47 11.30
CA MET A 1 -43.68 8.03 11.50
C MET A 1 -42.21 7.75 11.28
N LEU A 2 -41.50 7.35 12.32
CA LEU A 2 -40.09 6.93 12.21
C LEU A 2 -40.06 5.42 11.89
N PHE A 3 -39.72 5.09 10.67
CA PHE A 3 -39.55 3.69 10.28
C PHE A 3 -38.24 3.18 10.91
N ARG A 4 -38.35 2.33 11.92
CA ARG A 4 -37.20 1.60 12.48
C ARG A 4 -37.01 0.33 11.67
N SER A 5 -36.19 0.42 10.62
CA SER A 5 -35.72 -0.77 9.92
C SER A 5 -34.41 -1.27 10.55
N PRO A 6 -34.21 -2.59 10.67
CA PRO A 6 -32.92 -3.11 11.12
C PRO A 6 -31.84 -2.77 10.09
N VAL A 7 -30.71 -2.25 10.55
CA VAL A 7 -29.57 -1.95 9.71
C VAL A 7 -28.52 -3.03 9.93
N HIS A 8 -28.13 -3.71 8.87
CA HIS A 8 -27.04 -4.67 8.88
C HIS A 8 -25.79 -4.02 8.27
N VAL A 9 -24.67 -4.08 8.97
CA VAL A 9 -23.40 -3.51 8.53
C VAL A 9 -22.43 -4.66 8.27
N ASN A 10 -21.97 -4.77 7.01
CA ASN A 10 -20.90 -5.68 6.64
C ASN A 10 -19.61 -4.88 6.50
N ILE A 11 -18.55 -5.38 7.12
CA ILE A 11 -17.22 -4.76 7.06
C ILE A 11 -16.36 -5.61 6.13
N GLU A 12 -15.86 -4.99 5.06
CA GLU A 12 -14.95 -5.62 4.12
C GLU A 12 -13.57 -4.96 4.20
N GLU A 13 -12.53 -5.78 4.24
CA GLU A 13 -11.16 -5.30 4.28
C GLU A 13 -10.67 -4.95 2.87
N ILE A 14 -10.19 -3.73 2.67
CA ILE A 14 -9.58 -3.28 1.43
C ILE A 14 -8.07 -3.57 1.48
N ARG A 15 -7.61 -4.54 0.70
CA ARG A 15 -6.20 -4.98 0.68
C ARG A 15 -5.23 -3.90 0.17
N LYS A 16 -5.66 -3.06 -0.79
CA LYS A 16 -4.84 -2.02 -1.40
C LYS A 16 -5.56 -0.67 -1.35
N PRO A 17 -5.55 0.02 -0.20
CA PRO A 17 -6.29 1.28 -0.03
C PRO A 17 -5.80 2.40 -0.95
N GLU A 18 -4.56 2.37 -1.37
CA GLU A 18 -3.96 3.41 -2.22
C GLU A 18 -4.27 3.23 -3.72
N THR A 19 -5.00 2.17 -4.10
CA THR A 19 -5.56 2.00 -5.44
C THR A 19 -7.07 2.23 -5.49
N ASP A 20 -7.70 2.50 -4.35
CA ASP A 20 -9.11 2.85 -4.24
C ASP A 20 -9.29 4.35 -4.42
N ALA A 21 -10.16 4.75 -5.37
CA ALA A 21 -10.34 6.15 -5.72
C ALA A 21 -10.93 6.97 -4.57
N GLN A 22 -11.83 6.40 -3.75
CA GLN A 22 -12.45 7.10 -2.63
C GLN A 22 -11.42 7.40 -1.55
N LEU A 23 -10.61 6.42 -1.17
CA LEU A 23 -9.59 6.59 -0.13
C LEU A 23 -8.49 7.57 -0.56
N ILE A 24 -8.12 7.56 -1.86
CA ILE A 24 -7.21 8.57 -2.42
C ILE A 24 -7.81 9.97 -2.32
N ALA A 25 -9.08 10.13 -2.72
CA ALA A 25 -9.77 11.42 -2.67
C ALA A 25 -9.82 11.95 -1.22
N ASP A 26 -10.20 11.11 -0.27
CA ASP A 26 -10.28 11.48 1.15
C ASP A 26 -8.91 11.80 1.75
N SER A 27 -7.88 11.08 1.37
CA SER A 27 -6.51 11.40 1.77
C SER A 27 -6.04 12.76 1.26
N ILE A 28 -6.40 13.13 0.02
CA ILE A 28 -6.07 14.43 -0.55
C ILE A 28 -6.84 15.53 0.17
N THR A 29 -8.15 15.35 0.40
CA THR A 29 -8.98 16.36 1.08
C THR A 29 -8.52 16.63 2.50
N GLN A 30 -8.17 15.60 3.28
CA GLN A 30 -7.57 15.76 4.60
C GLN A 30 -6.25 16.55 4.57
N GLN A 31 -5.42 16.33 3.54
CA GLN A 31 -4.18 17.08 3.38
C GLN A 31 -4.44 18.55 3.02
N LEU A 32 -5.45 18.84 2.19
CA LEU A 32 -5.86 20.19 1.84
C LEU A 32 -6.43 20.94 3.05
N GLU A 33 -7.21 20.30 3.89
CA GLU A 33 -7.72 20.86 5.15
C GLU A 33 -6.60 21.21 6.13
N ARG A 34 -5.52 20.40 6.13
CA ARG A 34 -4.29 20.67 6.91
C ARG A 34 -3.39 21.72 6.26
N ARG A 35 -3.86 22.44 5.24
CA ARG A 35 -3.14 23.49 4.51
C ARG A 35 -1.85 23.04 3.84
N ILE A 36 -1.78 21.78 3.43
CA ILE A 36 -0.69 21.28 2.61
C ILE A 36 -0.88 21.80 1.19
N MET A 37 0.23 22.16 0.53
CA MET A 37 0.23 22.62 -0.87
C MET A 37 -0.45 21.58 -1.77
N PHE A 38 -1.50 21.97 -2.48
CA PHE A 38 -2.30 21.07 -3.30
C PHE A 38 -1.47 20.30 -4.35
N ARG A 39 -0.47 20.95 -4.98
CA ARG A 39 0.43 20.31 -5.94
C ARG A 39 1.21 19.14 -5.32
N ARG A 40 1.66 19.31 -4.09
CA ARG A 40 2.40 18.29 -3.35
C ARG A 40 1.49 17.12 -2.97
N ALA A 41 0.28 17.42 -2.49
CA ALA A 41 -0.69 16.41 -2.13
C ALA A 41 -1.08 15.54 -3.34
N MET A 42 -1.43 16.17 -4.47
CA MET A 42 -1.82 15.47 -5.69
C MET A 42 -0.68 14.63 -6.28
N LYS A 43 0.55 15.18 -6.36
CA LYS A 43 1.71 14.43 -6.89
C LYS A 43 2.05 13.23 -6.02
N ARG A 44 2.01 13.38 -4.68
CA ARG A 44 2.28 12.29 -3.75
C ARG A 44 1.25 11.16 -3.89
N ALA A 45 -0.04 11.53 -3.98
CA ALA A 45 -1.11 10.55 -4.18
C ALA A 45 -0.94 9.77 -5.50
N MET A 46 -0.59 10.46 -6.60
CA MET A 46 -0.33 9.81 -7.88
C MET A 46 0.85 8.83 -7.80
N GLN A 47 1.97 9.27 -7.24
CA GLN A 47 3.15 8.42 -7.10
C GLN A 47 2.89 7.16 -6.27
N ASN A 48 2.11 7.30 -5.19
CA ASN A 48 1.73 6.15 -4.36
C ASN A 48 0.85 5.17 -5.14
N ALA A 49 -0.19 5.65 -5.82
CA ALA A 49 -1.07 4.81 -6.61
C ALA A 49 -0.33 4.05 -7.73
N MET A 50 0.55 4.75 -8.46
CA MET A 50 1.36 4.13 -9.52
C MET A 50 2.33 3.07 -8.96
N ARG A 51 2.95 3.33 -7.81
CA ARG A 51 3.84 2.38 -7.15
C ARG A 51 3.15 1.09 -6.74
N LEU A 52 1.87 1.15 -6.38
CA LEU A 52 1.08 0.01 -5.90
C LEU A 52 0.32 -0.72 -7.00
N GLY A 53 0.57 -0.35 -8.26
CA GLY A 53 0.13 -1.11 -9.40
C GLY A 53 -1.07 -0.54 -10.17
N ALA A 54 -1.49 0.70 -9.89
CA ALA A 54 -2.43 1.39 -10.78
C ALA A 54 -1.75 1.62 -12.14
N GLN A 55 -2.46 1.34 -13.23
CA GLN A 55 -1.93 1.55 -14.59
C GLN A 55 -2.03 3.02 -15.03
N GLY A 56 -2.85 3.79 -14.36
CA GLY A 56 -2.96 5.22 -14.57
C GLY A 56 -3.89 5.88 -13.57
N ILE A 57 -3.66 7.17 -13.36
CA ILE A 57 -4.45 7.99 -12.45
C ILE A 57 -4.60 9.40 -13.02
N LYS A 58 -5.79 9.96 -12.83
CA LYS A 58 -6.09 11.36 -13.08
C LYS A 58 -6.73 11.96 -11.85
N ILE A 59 -6.19 13.06 -11.37
CA ILE A 59 -6.73 13.80 -10.22
C ILE A 59 -7.04 15.23 -10.69
N MET A 60 -8.21 15.71 -10.33
CA MET A 60 -8.66 17.08 -10.61
C MET A 60 -9.07 17.75 -9.31
N SER A 61 -8.58 18.94 -9.08
CA SER A 61 -8.91 19.76 -7.91
C SER A 61 -9.46 21.10 -8.39
N ALA A 62 -10.61 21.51 -7.87
CA ALA A 62 -11.33 22.72 -8.27
C ALA A 62 -11.72 23.53 -7.04
N GLY A 63 -11.49 24.82 -7.08
CA GLY A 63 -11.83 25.75 -6.00
C GLY A 63 -10.77 26.82 -5.80
N ARG A 64 -10.77 27.44 -4.62
CA ARG A 64 -9.77 28.47 -4.22
C ARG A 64 -8.50 27.77 -3.75
N LEU A 65 -7.70 27.30 -4.69
CA LEU A 65 -6.47 26.55 -4.43
C LEU A 65 -5.44 27.44 -3.72
N ASN A 66 -4.93 26.99 -2.57
CA ASN A 66 -4.04 27.75 -1.68
C ASN A 66 -4.64 29.07 -1.14
N GLY A 67 -5.96 29.21 -1.11
CA GLY A 67 -6.62 30.40 -0.58
C GLY A 67 -6.61 31.62 -1.49
N ILE A 68 -6.32 31.45 -2.77
CA ILE A 68 -6.39 32.53 -3.78
C ILE A 68 -7.87 32.90 -4.01
N GLU A 69 -8.17 34.21 -4.20
CA GLU A 69 -9.55 34.67 -4.39
C GLU A 69 -10.22 34.08 -5.62
N ILE A 70 -9.47 33.96 -6.72
CA ILE A 70 -9.99 33.41 -7.98
C ILE A 70 -9.94 31.89 -7.93
N ALA A 71 -11.10 31.27 -7.99
CA ALA A 71 -11.21 29.82 -8.10
C ALA A 71 -10.69 29.34 -9.46
N ARG A 72 -9.96 28.26 -9.45
CA ARG A 72 -9.47 27.61 -10.66
C ARG A 72 -9.51 26.10 -10.53
N THR A 73 -9.47 25.43 -11.67
CA THR A 73 -9.39 23.98 -11.75
C THR A 73 -7.99 23.60 -12.23
N GLU A 74 -7.32 22.76 -11.47
CA GLU A 74 -6.05 22.15 -11.87
C GLU A 74 -6.18 20.64 -11.86
N TRP A 75 -5.55 19.98 -12.83
CA TRP A 75 -5.56 18.54 -12.93
C TRP A 75 -4.18 18.01 -13.28
N TYR A 76 -3.92 16.80 -12.81
CA TYR A 76 -2.71 16.04 -13.13
C TYR A 76 -3.10 14.65 -13.57
N ARG A 77 -2.34 14.09 -14.49
CA ARG A 77 -2.53 12.73 -15.00
C ARG A 77 -1.17 12.05 -15.11
N GLU A 78 -1.13 10.79 -14.73
CA GLU A 78 0.02 9.93 -14.88
C GLU A 78 -0.43 8.56 -15.38
N GLY A 79 0.33 7.97 -16.30
CA GLY A 79 -0.05 6.73 -16.95
C GLY A 79 -1.21 6.86 -17.95
N ARG A 80 -1.90 5.76 -18.17
CA ARG A 80 -2.99 5.65 -19.13
C ARG A 80 -4.34 5.69 -18.41
N VAL A 81 -5.25 6.55 -18.82
CA VAL A 81 -6.63 6.62 -18.30
C VAL A 81 -7.60 6.62 -19.49
N PRO A 82 -8.00 5.45 -20.00
CA PRO A 82 -8.82 5.33 -21.21
C PRO A 82 -10.30 5.49 -20.90
N LEU A 83 -10.81 6.71 -20.72
CA LEU A 83 -12.19 7.00 -20.33
C LEU A 83 -13.25 6.57 -21.36
N HIS A 84 -12.85 6.32 -22.61
CA HIS A 84 -13.75 5.90 -23.69
C HIS A 84 -13.78 4.39 -23.94
N THR A 85 -13.03 3.62 -23.17
CA THR A 85 -12.93 2.17 -23.34
C THR A 85 -13.85 1.46 -22.36
N LEU A 86 -14.87 0.75 -22.86
CA LEU A 86 -15.87 0.08 -22.01
C LEU A 86 -15.29 -1.09 -21.18
N ARG A 87 -14.25 -1.73 -21.69
CA ARG A 87 -13.58 -2.83 -20.97
C ARG A 87 -12.61 -2.36 -19.87
N ALA A 88 -12.35 -1.04 -19.80
CA ALA A 88 -11.42 -0.50 -18.82
C ALA A 88 -12.08 -0.44 -17.44
N ASP A 89 -11.40 -1.03 -16.45
CA ASP A 89 -11.80 -0.91 -15.05
C ASP A 89 -11.28 0.42 -14.49
N ILE A 90 -12.19 1.39 -14.41
CA ILE A 90 -11.88 2.73 -13.92
C ILE A 90 -12.71 3.00 -12.68
N ASP A 91 -12.01 3.10 -11.57
CA ASP A 91 -12.59 3.52 -10.31
C ASP A 91 -12.65 5.04 -10.25
N TYR A 92 -13.79 5.57 -9.82
CA TYR A 92 -14.06 7.01 -9.77
C TYR A 92 -14.60 7.43 -8.42
N ALA A 93 -14.05 8.49 -7.87
CA ALA A 93 -14.55 9.07 -6.63
C ALA A 93 -14.48 10.59 -6.61
N THR A 94 -15.33 11.17 -5.77
CA THR A 94 -15.35 12.59 -5.48
C THR A 94 -15.32 12.82 -3.98
N SER A 95 -14.57 13.84 -3.56
CA SER A 95 -14.51 14.25 -2.15
C SER A 95 -14.39 15.77 -2.06
N GLU A 96 -14.79 16.34 -0.93
CA GLU A 96 -14.81 17.78 -0.70
C GLU A 96 -13.95 18.14 0.51
N ALA A 97 -13.01 19.04 0.32
CA ALA A 97 -12.20 19.61 1.40
C ALA A 97 -12.84 20.91 1.88
N LYS A 98 -13.20 20.97 3.16
CA LYS A 98 -13.74 22.18 3.79
C LYS A 98 -12.58 23.03 4.33
N THR A 99 -12.26 24.09 3.61
CA THR A 99 -11.20 25.01 4.02
C THR A 99 -11.79 26.32 4.57
N THR A 100 -10.97 27.10 5.25
CA THR A 100 -11.38 28.44 5.75
C THR A 100 -11.77 29.41 4.63
N TYR A 101 -11.33 29.17 3.40
CA TYR A 101 -11.60 30.00 2.23
C TYR A 101 -12.75 29.47 1.35
N GLY A 102 -13.38 28.37 1.74
CA GLY A 102 -14.44 27.72 1.01
C GLY A 102 -14.19 26.24 0.77
N ILE A 103 -14.99 25.62 -0.07
CA ILE A 103 -14.93 24.20 -0.39
C ILE A 103 -14.06 24.00 -1.63
N ILE A 104 -13.17 23.02 -1.57
CA ILE A 104 -12.37 22.55 -2.71
C ILE A 104 -12.88 21.16 -3.08
N GLY A 105 -13.39 20.99 -4.30
CA GLY A 105 -13.81 19.71 -4.82
C GLY A 105 -12.62 18.96 -5.41
N VAL A 106 -12.49 17.66 -5.07
CA VAL A 106 -11.49 16.76 -5.61
C VAL A 106 -12.19 15.63 -6.35
N LYS A 107 -11.74 15.34 -7.57
CA LYS A 107 -12.20 14.22 -8.38
C LYS A 107 -11.01 13.33 -8.72
N VAL A 108 -11.18 12.04 -8.56
CA VAL A 108 -10.10 11.05 -8.79
C VAL A 108 -10.63 9.97 -9.74
N TRP A 109 -9.82 9.60 -10.72
CA TRP A 109 -10.02 8.46 -11.61
C TRP A 109 -8.79 7.58 -11.50
N VAL A 110 -8.99 6.31 -11.18
CA VAL A 110 -7.91 5.31 -11.09
C VAL A 110 -8.19 4.21 -12.09
N TYR A 111 -7.27 4.00 -13.01
CA TYR A 111 -7.34 2.90 -13.96
C TYR A 111 -6.60 1.70 -13.38
N LYS A 112 -7.33 0.62 -13.10
CA LYS A 112 -6.81 -0.62 -12.52
C LYS A 112 -6.37 -1.63 -13.58
N GLY A 113 -6.95 -1.55 -14.78
CA GLY A 113 -6.63 -2.46 -15.88
C GLY A 113 -7.84 -2.70 -16.79
N ASP A 114 -7.69 -3.61 -17.75
CA ASP A 114 -8.79 -4.03 -18.61
C ASP A 114 -9.42 -5.32 -18.05
N THR A 115 -10.72 -5.29 -17.82
CA THR A 115 -11.52 -6.48 -17.48
C THR A 115 -12.14 -7.04 -18.76
N LEU A 116 -11.64 -8.20 -19.18
CA LEU A 116 -12.23 -8.97 -20.27
C LEU A 116 -13.37 -9.82 -19.72
N GLY A 117 -14.53 -9.22 -19.49
CA GLY A 117 -15.87 -9.83 -19.43
C GLY A 117 -16.11 -11.18 -18.72
N ARG A 118 -15.17 -11.70 -17.93
CA ARG A 118 -15.28 -13.05 -17.40
C ARG A 118 -15.04 -13.19 -15.88
N ASN A 119 -14.78 -12.11 -15.17
CA ASN A 119 -14.37 -12.19 -13.78
C ASN A 119 -15.19 -11.30 -12.84
N ASP A 120 -16.52 -11.25 -13.03
CA ASP A 120 -17.43 -10.72 -12.01
C ASP A 120 -17.71 -11.73 -10.89
N ALA A 121 -17.00 -12.85 -10.86
CA ALA A 121 -16.96 -13.68 -9.67
C ALA A 121 -15.91 -13.06 -8.72
N PRO A 122 -16.30 -12.66 -7.49
CA PRO A 122 -15.31 -12.36 -6.48
C PRO A 122 -14.41 -13.59 -6.36
N VAL A 123 -13.13 -13.43 -6.66
CA VAL A 123 -12.13 -14.46 -6.36
C VAL A 123 -12.13 -14.57 -4.85
N VAL A 124 -12.96 -15.42 -4.33
CA VAL A 124 -12.80 -15.97 -3.00
C VAL A 124 -11.54 -16.83 -3.15
N GLU A 125 -10.39 -16.21 -2.89
CA GLU A 125 -9.20 -16.98 -2.57
C GLU A 125 -9.60 -17.80 -1.35
N GLU A 126 -9.96 -19.06 -1.58
CA GLU A 126 -9.98 -20.05 -0.53
C GLU A 126 -8.62 -19.91 0.16
N VAL A 127 -8.67 -19.36 1.35
CA VAL A 127 -7.55 -19.44 2.28
C VAL A 127 -7.33 -20.93 2.43
N ALA A 128 -6.34 -21.45 1.70
CA ALA A 128 -5.89 -22.80 1.87
C ALA A 128 -5.48 -22.91 3.35
N GLU A 129 -6.42 -23.39 4.16
CA GLU A 129 -6.11 -23.84 5.52
C GLU A 129 -4.96 -24.82 5.34
N ASP A 130 -3.78 -24.34 5.72
CA ASP A 130 -2.58 -25.17 5.85
C ASP A 130 -2.89 -26.25 6.88
N LYS A 131 -3.57 -27.32 6.41
CA LYS A 131 -3.72 -28.57 7.13
C LYS A 131 -2.35 -29.20 7.25
N ARG A 132 -1.51 -28.63 8.13
CA ARG A 132 -0.32 -29.32 8.60
C ARG A 132 -0.78 -30.64 9.19
N PRO A 133 -0.35 -31.79 8.67
CA PRO A 133 -0.71 -33.06 9.25
C PRO A 133 -0.15 -33.10 10.67
N ARG A 134 -1.05 -33.12 11.66
CA ARG A 134 -0.67 -33.43 13.04
C ARG A 134 0.06 -34.77 13.00
N ARG A 135 1.37 -34.74 13.14
CA ARG A 135 2.17 -35.94 13.40
C ARG A 135 1.62 -36.56 14.67
N ASN A 136 0.86 -37.64 14.48
CA ASN A 136 0.51 -38.55 15.55
C ASN A 136 1.80 -38.98 16.24
N ALA A 137 2.03 -38.45 17.42
CA ALA A 137 3.00 -38.99 18.34
C ALA A 137 2.53 -40.41 18.73
N ARG A 138 3.18 -41.42 18.19
CA ARG A 138 3.03 -42.79 18.65
C ARG A 138 3.63 -42.87 20.07
N PRO A 139 2.89 -43.34 21.09
CA PRO A 139 3.45 -43.64 22.38
C PRO A 139 4.08 -45.04 22.32
N GLY A 140 5.34 -45.14 22.69
CA GLY A 140 5.96 -46.40 23.06
C GLY A 140 7.10 -46.87 22.17
N ASP A 141 8.29 -46.44 22.49
CA ASP A 141 9.46 -47.36 22.47
C ASP A 141 10.49 -46.85 23.48
N ARG A 142 10.38 -47.39 24.66
CA ARG A 142 11.40 -47.33 25.69
C ARG A 142 12.51 -48.29 25.27
N ARG A 143 13.66 -47.79 24.85
CA ARG A 143 14.91 -48.58 24.81
C ARG A 143 15.81 -48.16 25.96
N PRO A 144 16.46 -49.14 26.62
CA PRO A 144 17.18 -48.94 27.87
C PRO A 144 18.53 -48.25 27.65
N ARG A 145 18.91 -47.51 28.67
CA ARG A 145 20.23 -46.94 28.84
C ARG A 145 21.30 -48.04 28.82
N ARG A 146 22.34 -47.82 28.08
CA ARG A 146 23.59 -48.54 28.16
C ARG A 146 24.65 -47.56 28.61
N ASP A 147 25.08 -47.75 29.85
CA ASP A 147 26.24 -47.14 30.48
C ASP A 147 27.52 -47.62 29.80
N GLY A 148 28.52 -46.79 29.72
CA GLY A 148 29.83 -47.12 29.19
C GLY A 148 30.60 -45.84 28.85
N GLU A 149 31.19 -45.24 29.79
CA GLU A 149 32.63 -45.09 30.09
C GLU A 149 33.53 -44.73 28.91
N GLY A 150 34.27 -43.64 29.10
CA GLY A 150 35.66 -43.56 28.71
C GLY A 150 36.06 -42.50 27.69
N GLY A 151 36.84 -41.53 28.12
CA GLY A 151 37.89 -40.97 27.29
C GLY A 151 37.84 -39.50 26.93
N ALA A 152 38.35 -38.67 27.76
CA ALA A 152 39.04 -37.42 27.38
C ALA A 152 40.48 -37.75 26.93
N PRO A 153 41.35 -36.82 26.54
CA PRO A 153 41.23 -35.42 26.09
C PRO A 153 42.18 -35.10 24.88
N GLY A 154 42.16 -33.88 24.42
CA GLY A 154 43.21 -33.38 23.54
C GLY A 154 42.73 -32.16 22.75
N ALA A 155 42.92 -31.01 23.17
CA ALA A 155 44.04 -30.09 23.11
C ALA A 155 44.30 -29.46 21.73
N ARG A 156 44.27 -28.14 21.77
CA ARG A 156 45.10 -27.16 21.05
C ARG A 156 44.52 -26.49 19.79
N ARG A 157 44.29 -25.21 19.99
CA ARG A 157 45.06 -24.03 19.52
C ARG A 157 44.73 -23.55 18.12
N GLY A 158 44.42 -22.24 18.09
CA GLY A 158 44.82 -21.41 17.00
C GLY A 158 43.92 -20.21 16.73
N ALA A 159 44.00 -19.16 17.51
CA ALA A 159 43.88 -17.79 17.00
C ALA A 159 45.28 -17.35 16.57
N PRO A 160 45.52 -16.21 15.97
CA PRO A 160 44.75 -14.99 15.69
C PRO A 160 45.13 -14.23 14.40
N ARG A 161 44.69 -12.96 14.36
CA ARG A 161 45.28 -11.77 13.69
C ARG A 161 44.68 -11.36 12.35
N ARG A 162 44.13 -10.15 12.36
CA ARG A 162 44.65 -8.77 12.14
C ARG A 162 44.81 -8.37 10.69
N GLY A 163 44.36 -7.16 10.42
CA GLY A 163 44.73 -6.28 9.35
C GLY A 163 43.52 -5.42 8.92
N ALA A 164 43.20 -4.27 9.37
CA ALA A 164 43.90 -2.96 9.38
C ALA A 164 44.32 -2.56 7.96
N GLY A 165 43.66 -1.52 7.46
CA GLY A 165 44.09 -0.84 6.25
C GLY A 165 43.08 0.21 5.78
N LYS A 166 43.07 1.37 6.40
CA LYS A 166 42.76 2.65 5.78
C LYS A 166 44.01 3.09 5.02
N PRO A 167 43.91 3.79 3.88
CA PRO A 167 44.43 5.13 3.94
C PRO A 167 43.54 6.20 3.32
N GLU A 168 43.73 7.36 3.90
CA GLU A 168 43.39 8.69 3.47
C GLU A 168 44.23 9.12 2.27
N ASP A 169 43.79 10.26 1.74
CA ASP A 169 44.56 11.34 1.08
C ASP A 169 44.44 11.48 -0.43
N GLY A 170 44.20 12.78 -0.75
CA GLY A 170 44.54 13.41 -2.00
C GLY A 170 43.50 14.42 -2.50
N LYS A 171 43.41 15.49 -1.96
CA LYS A 171 43.65 16.93 -2.21
C LYS A 171 44.10 17.32 -3.60
N THR A 172 43.61 18.53 -4.00
CA THR A 172 44.02 19.48 -5.08
C THR A 172 43.37 19.21 -6.44
N GLY A 173 42.76 20.14 -7.12
CA GLY A 173 42.92 21.58 -7.25
C GLY A 173 42.75 21.95 -8.72
N GLU A 174 41.92 22.84 -9.01
CA GLU A 174 41.81 23.91 -10.00
C GLU A 174 40.36 24.16 -10.37
#